data_844f9eb077ef30006c15f06fc049b789
#
_entry.id   844f9eb077ef30006c15f06fc049b789
#
_cell.length_a   1.000
_cell.length_b   1.000
_cell.length_c   1.000
_cell.angle_alpha   90.00
_cell.angle_beta   90.00
_cell.angle_gamma   90.00
#
_symmetry.space_group_name_H-M   'P 1'
#
loop_
_entity.id
_entity.type
_entity.pdbx_description
1 polymer ?
#
loop_
_entity_poly.entity_id
_entity_poly.type
_entity_poly.pdbx_seq_one_letter_code
_entity_poly.pdbx_strand_id
1 'polypeptide(L)'
;MSEPFVTIDLHGMKQDQAIRVIGRALIRTDGVYQIRLIHGYHSGDSLKTMIGYRYRNHPKVKRMQQGDNPGITVLVLKELFH
;
A
#
# COMPACT_ATOMS: atom_id res chain seq x y z
N MET A 1 5.90 3.68 19.41
CA MET A 1 4.89 4.54 18.78
C MET A 1 4.94 4.36 17.28
N SER A 2 3.81 4.09 16.65
CA SER A 2 3.80 3.89 15.21
C SER A 2 3.80 5.22 14.47
N GLU A 3 4.49 5.26 13.33
CA GLU A 3 4.42 6.44 12.48
C GLU A 3 3.06 6.47 11.77
N PRO A 4 2.46 7.66 11.60
CA PRO A 4 1.18 7.75 10.91
C PRO A 4 1.27 7.40 9.41
N PHE A 5 2.44 7.57 8.83
CA PHE A 5 2.66 7.28 7.41
C PHE A 5 3.79 6.28 7.28
N VAL A 6 3.49 5.13 6.71
CA VAL A 6 4.46 4.05 6.52
C VAL A 6 4.75 3.93 5.03
N THR A 7 6.03 3.82 4.67
CA THR A 7 6.44 3.64 3.28
C THR A 7 7.09 2.28 3.12
N ILE A 8 6.64 1.52 2.14
CA ILE A 8 7.16 0.20 1.84
C ILE A 8 7.59 0.17 0.38
N ASP A 9 8.85 -0.18 0.16
CA ASP A 9 9.40 -0.29 -1.18
C ASP A 9 9.24 -1.73 -1.67
N LEU A 10 8.42 -1.90 -2.69
CA LEU A 10 8.10 -3.20 -3.27
C LEU A 10 8.75 -3.40 -4.63
N HIS A 11 9.48 -2.40 -5.15
CA HIS A 11 9.98 -2.50 -6.51
C HIS A 11 10.88 -3.72 -6.67
N GLY A 12 10.74 -4.41 -7.79
CA GLY A 12 11.51 -5.62 -8.04
C GLY A 12 11.00 -6.88 -7.34
N MET A 13 10.02 -6.77 -6.47
CA MET A 13 9.44 -7.94 -5.80
C MET A 13 8.50 -8.67 -6.73
N LYS A 14 8.41 -9.99 -6.53
CA LYS A 14 7.36 -10.79 -7.14
C LYS A 14 6.06 -10.55 -6.38
N GLN A 15 4.95 -10.85 -7.02
CA GLN A 15 3.64 -10.59 -6.42
C GLN A 15 3.46 -11.28 -5.07
N ASP A 16 3.87 -12.53 -4.95
CA ASP A 16 3.72 -13.27 -3.69
C ASP A 16 4.55 -12.67 -2.57
N GLN A 17 5.74 -12.16 -2.88
CA GLN A 17 6.56 -11.46 -1.88
C GLN A 17 5.88 -10.17 -1.44
N ALA A 18 5.38 -9.39 -2.39
CA ALA A 18 4.68 -8.14 -2.09
C ALA A 18 3.45 -8.38 -1.22
N ILE A 19 2.68 -9.42 -1.53
CA ILE A 19 1.50 -9.77 -0.75
C ILE A 19 1.86 -10.06 0.70
N ARG A 20 2.95 -10.79 0.93
CA ARG A 20 3.39 -11.10 2.29
C ARG A 20 3.81 -9.84 3.04
N VAL A 21 4.57 -8.97 2.39
CA VAL A 21 5.05 -7.74 3.01
C VAL A 21 3.88 -6.81 3.35
N ILE A 22 2.96 -6.62 2.41
CA ILE A 22 1.79 -5.78 2.64
C ILE A 22 0.90 -6.37 3.72
N GLY A 23 0.71 -7.69 3.69
CA GLY A 23 -0.10 -8.36 4.70
C GLY A 23 0.41 -8.15 6.11
N ARG A 24 1.73 -8.23 6.30
CA ARG A 24 2.33 -7.95 7.61
C ARG A 24 2.10 -6.53 8.06
N ALA A 25 2.21 -5.58 7.13
CA ALA A 25 1.98 -4.17 7.45
C ALA A 25 0.52 -3.93 7.85
N LEU A 26 -0.42 -4.62 7.22
CA LEU A 26 -1.84 -4.46 7.51
C LEU A 26 -2.24 -5.08 8.85
N ILE A 27 -1.43 -5.97 9.41
CA ILE A 27 -1.68 -6.51 10.74
C ILE A 27 -1.34 -5.49 11.82
N ARG A 28 -0.31 -4.67 11.59
CA ARG A 28 0.20 -3.72 12.59
C ARG A 28 -0.14 -2.29 12.17
N THR A 29 -1.38 -1.92 12.32
CA THR A 29 -1.85 -0.62 11.84
C THR A 29 -2.24 0.36 12.94
N ASP A 30 -1.87 0.08 14.20
CA ASP A 30 -2.17 1.01 15.30
C ASP A 30 -1.48 2.34 15.05
N GLY A 31 -2.28 3.40 14.93
CA GLY A 31 -1.75 4.73 14.67
C GLY A 31 -1.32 4.99 13.25
N VAL A 32 -1.46 4.02 12.35
CA VAL A 32 -1.09 4.20 10.94
C VAL A 32 -2.29 4.72 10.16
N TYR A 33 -2.08 5.83 9.46
CA TYR A 33 -3.11 6.45 8.64
C TYR A 33 -3.00 6.05 7.17
N GLN A 34 -1.77 5.94 6.68
CA GLN A 34 -1.53 5.62 5.28
C GLN A 34 -0.33 4.70 5.14
N ILE A 35 -0.42 3.77 4.18
CA ILE A 35 0.70 2.95 3.76
C ILE A 35 1.01 3.30 2.31
N ARG A 36 2.20 3.80 2.05
CA ARG A 36 2.66 4.14 0.72
C ARG A 36 3.43 2.95 0.15
N LEU A 37 2.97 2.44 -0.96
CA LEU A 37 3.56 1.27 -1.61
C LEU A 37 4.28 1.72 -2.88
N ILE A 38 5.61 1.60 -2.88
CA ILE A 38 6.43 1.97 -4.03
C ILE A 38 6.60 0.71 -4.87
N HIS A 39 5.84 0.60 -5.95
CA HIS A 39 5.92 -0.56 -6.85
C HIS A 39 6.75 -0.28 -8.09
N GLY A 40 7.02 0.98 -8.37
CA GLY A 40 7.85 1.36 -9.49
C GLY A 40 7.09 1.38 -10.82
N TYR A 41 7.81 1.79 -11.87
CA TYR A 41 7.26 1.91 -13.21
C TYR A 41 7.64 0.75 -14.11
N HIS A 42 8.84 0.18 -13.87
CA HIS A 42 9.50 -0.63 -14.91
C HIS A 42 9.08 -2.08 -14.96
N SER A 43 8.49 -2.60 -13.91
CA SER A 43 8.01 -3.98 -13.93
C SER A 43 6.62 -4.09 -14.55
N GLY A 44 6.26 -3.11 -15.36
CA GLY A 44 4.93 -3.03 -15.91
C GLY A 44 3.93 -2.74 -14.82
N ASP A 45 2.69 -3.09 -15.06
CA ASP A 45 1.63 -2.78 -14.12
C ASP A 45 1.28 -3.94 -13.21
N SER A 46 2.09 -5.01 -13.17
CA SER A 46 1.67 -6.22 -12.47
C SER A 46 1.52 -6.01 -10.97
N LEU A 47 2.48 -5.33 -10.31
CA LEU A 47 2.34 -5.04 -8.89
C LEU A 47 1.23 -4.04 -8.63
N LYS A 48 1.17 -2.97 -9.42
CA LYS A 48 0.12 -1.97 -9.30
C LYS A 48 -1.26 -2.58 -9.46
N THR A 49 -1.43 -3.39 -10.49
CA THR A 49 -2.70 -4.06 -10.76
C THR A 49 -3.09 -5.01 -9.65
N MET A 50 -2.14 -5.81 -9.19
CA MET A 50 -2.37 -6.75 -8.09
C MET A 50 -2.80 -6.01 -6.83
N ILE A 51 -2.11 -4.93 -6.49
CA ILE A 51 -2.44 -4.13 -5.31
C ILE A 51 -3.86 -3.58 -5.42
N GLY A 52 -4.20 -3.00 -6.57
CA GLY A 52 -5.54 -2.47 -6.78
C GLY A 52 -6.62 -3.53 -6.65
N TYR A 53 -6.37 -4.69 -7.23
CA TYR A 53 -7.32 -5.77 -7.21
C TYR A 53 -7.51 -6.36 -5.83
N ARG A 54 -6.40 -6.54 -5.10
CA ARG A 54 -6.42 -7.29 -3.86
C ARG A 54 -6.83 -6.46 -2.65
N TYR A 55 -6.45 -5.19 -2.62
CA TYR A 55 -6.62 -4.38 -1.40
C TYR A 55 -7.70 -3.32 -1.49
N ARG A 56 -8.29 -3.11 -2.65
CA ARG A 56 -9.33 -2.09 -2.79
C ARG A 56 -10.49 -2.29 -1.83
N ASN A 57 -10.88 -3.54 -1.62
CA ASN A 57 -12.01 -3.88 -0.75
C ASN A 57 -11.56 -4.50 0.57
N HIS A 58 -10.29 -4.35 0.92
CA HIS A 58 -9.79 -4.89 2.17
C HIS A 58 -10.44 -4.16 3.34
N PRO A 59 -10.84 -4.89 4.41
CA PRO A 59 -11.55 -4.27 5.54
C PRO A 59 -10.81 -3.11 6.20
N LYS A 60 -9.48 -3.13 6.19
CA LYS A 60 -8.68 -2.06 6.80
C LYS A 60 -8.38 -0.91 5.86
N VAL A 61 -8.64 -1.05 4.58
CA VAL A 61 -8.34 -0.01 3.59
C VAL A 61 -9.61 0.76 3.27
N LYS A 62 -9.64 2.03 3.64
CA LYS A 62 -10.78 2.88 3.36
C LYS A 62 -10.85 3.29 1.90
N ARG A 63 -9.71 3.61 1.33
CA ARG A 63 -9.62 3.94 -0.09
C ARG A 63 -8.19 3.84 -0.55
N MET A 64 -8.01 3.84 -1.85
CA MET A 64 -6.70 3.83 -2.47
C MET A 64 -6.56 5.07 -3.33
N GLN A 65 -5.33 5.59 -3.41
CA GLN A 65 -5.05 6.73 -4.28
C GLN A 65 -3.64 6.60 -4.83
N GLN A 66 -3.38 7.31 -5.93
CA GLN A 66 -2.04 7.40 -6.47
C GLN A 66 -1.21 8.28 -5.55
N GLY A 67 0.07 7.92 -5.35
CA GLY A 67 0.99 8.74 -4.59
C GLY A 67 1.53 9.90 -5.42
N ASP A 68 2.76 10.34 -5.09
CA ASP A 68 3.37 11.50 -5.73
C ASP A 68 3.63 11.26 -7.22
N ASN A 69 3.72 10.03 -7.64
CA ASN A 69 3.92 9.67 -9.03
C ASN A 69 3.26 8.31 -9.30
N PRO A 70 3.14 7.91 -10.58
CA PRO A 70 2.46 6.65 -10.92
C PRO A 70 3.12 5.39 -10.40
N GLY A 71 4.36 5.47 -9.91
CA GLY A 71 5.04 4.33 -9.31
C GLY A 71 4.69 4.08 -7.86
N ILE A 72 3.77 4.86 -7.28
CA ILE A 72 3.40 4.76 -5.86
C ILE A 72 1.88 4.66 -5.73
N THR A 73 1.43 3.68 -4.96
CA THR A 73 0.01 3.56 -4.59
C THR A 73 -0.10 3.72 -3.08
N VAL A 74 -1.06 4.51 -2.63
CA VAL A 74 -1.27 4.78 -1.21
C VAL A 74 -2.53 4.06 -0.76
N LEU A 75 -2.41 3.27 0.31
CA LEU A 75 -3.55 2.68 1.00
C LEU A 75 -3.91 3.60 2.15
N VAL A 76 -5.08 4.20 2.08
CA VAL A 76 -5.57 5.07 3.15
C VAL A 76 -6.35 4.24 4.13
N LEU A 77 -5.88 4.16 5.37
CA LEU A 77 -6.48 3.32 6.40
C LEU A 77 -7.39 4.12 7.31
N LYS A 78 -7.05 5.38 7.57
CA LYS A 78 -7.84 6.28 8.39
C LYS A 78 -7.84 7.65 7.78
N GLU A 79 -8.94 8.36 7.92
CA GLU A 79 -8.97 9.75 7.52
C GLU A 79 -8.41 10.62 8.64
N LEU A 80 -7.68 11.66 8.26
CA LEU A 80 -7.05 12.55 9.24
C LEU A 80 -8.06 13.49 9.91
N PHE A 81 -9.20 13.66 9.29
CA PHE A 81 -10.27 14.50 9.83
C PHE A 81 -11.62 13.97 9.39
N HIS A 82 -12.61 14.41 10.10
CA HIS A 82 -13.98 13.92 9.89
C HIS A 82 -14.73 14.75 8.89
#